data_4772f0ee143deb8a753e9bade50d6332
#
_entry.id   4772f0ee143deb8a753e9bade50d6332
#
_cell.length_a   1.000
_cell.length_b   1.000
_cell.length_c   1.000
_cell.angle_alpha   90.00
_cell.angle_beta   90.00
_cell.angle_gamma   90.00
#
_symmetry.space_group_name_H-M   'P 1'
#
loop_
_entity.id
_entity.type
_entity.pdbx_description
1 polymer ?
#
loop_
_entity_poly.entity_id
_entity_poly.type
_entity_poly.pdbx_seq_one_letter_code
_entity_poly.pdbx_strand_id
1 'polypeptide(L)'
;GNPAPLIYVHNITINRNDVQVMGKNHNAVRFSKNGIVYVKTYGAEELIDKLNRYPELDIEVVGEPNLNEWCGTTTPQILIKEAEVHDARLSF
;
A
#
# COMPACT_ATOMS: atom_id res chain seq x y z
N GLY A 1 18.35 0.94 19.37
CA GLY A 1 18.46 -0.09 18.38
C GLY A 1 18.62 0.47 16.98
N ASN A 2 18.95 -0.39 16.05
CA ASN A 2 19.08 0.02 14.68
C ASN A 2 17.68 0.21 14.07
N PRO A 3 17.49 1.25 13.26
CA PRO A 3 16.23 1.38 12.55
C PRO A 3 16.08 0.23 11.56
N ALA A 4 14.84 -0.21 11.33
CA ALA A 4 14.58 -1.21 10.34
C ALA A 4 14.93 -0.67 8.95
N PRO A 5 15.49 -1.49 8.06
CA PRO A 5 15.80 -1.04 6.72
C PRO A 5 14.52 -0.71 5.96
N LEU A 6 14.56 0.33 5.16
CA LEU A 6 13.47 0.64 4.25
C LEU A 6 13.68 -0.15 2.94
N ILE A 7 12.60 -0.64 2.40
CA ILE A 7 12.65 -1.33 1.11
C ILE A 7 11.83 -0.55 0.08
N TYR A 8 12.23 -0.69 -1.16
CA TYR A 8 11.56 -0.08 -2.29
C TYR A 8 10.89 -1.17 -3.12
N VAL A 9 9.58 -1.03 -3.34
CA VAL A 9 8.82 -1.98 -4.14
C VAL A 9 8.15 -1.24 -5.27
N HIS A 10 8.29 -1.75 -6.48
CA HIS A 10 7.69 -1.14 -7.66
C HIS A 10 6.98 -2.20 -8.49
N ASN A 11 6.36 -1.76 -9.59
CA ASN A 11 5.60 -2.63 -10.48
C ASN A 11 4.41 -3.30 -9.78
N ILE A 12 3.80 -2.57 -8.85
CA ILE A 12 2.58 -3.02 -8.19
C ILE A 12 1.41 -2.38 -8.90
N THR A 13 0.51 -3.20 -9.44
CA THR A 13 -0.71 -2.70 -10.08
C THR A 13 -1.89 -3.06 -9.19
N ILE A 14 -2.68 -2.06 -8.82
CA ILE A 14 -3.84 -2.24 -7.96
C ILE A 14 -5.06 -1.57 -8.60
N ASN A 15 -6.24 -2.04 -8.23
CA ASN A 15 -7.48 -1.38 -8.62
C ASN A 15 -8.28 -1.03 -7.37
N ARG A 16 -9.35 -0.26 -7.56
CA ARG A 16 -10.16 0.24 -6.45
C ARG A 16 -10.66 -0.88 -5.54
N ASN A 17 -11.00 -2.02 -6.13
CA ASN A 17 -11.55 -3.13 -5.36
C ASN A 17 -10.51 -3.89 -4.54
N ASP A 18 -9.23 -3.73 -4.86
CA ASP A 18 -8.16 -4.38 -4.12
C ASP A 18 -7.82 -3.67 -2.82
N VAL A 19 -8.26 -2.43 -2.67
CA VAL A 19 -7.84 -1.56 -1.58
C VAL A 19 -8.96 -1.36 -0.57
N GLN A 20 -8.65 -1.60 0.69
CA GLN A 20 -9.55 -1.36 1.80
C GLN A 20 -9.19 0.00 2.42
N VAL A 21 -10.16 0.89 2.47
CA VAL A 21 -10.00 2.20 3.12
C VAL A 21 -10.35 2.07 4.59
N MET A 22 -9.48 2.57 5.45
CA MET A 22 -9.64 2.45 6.89
C MET A 22 -9.42 3.80 7.57
N GLY A 23 -9.69 3.84 8.88
CA GLY A 23 -9.45 5.02 9.68
C GLY A 23 -10.68 5.91 9.79
N LYS A 24 -10.73 6.73 10.85
CA LYS A 24 -11.88 7.59 11.13
C LYS A 24 -12.11 8.61 10.03
N ASN A 25 -11.06 9.10 9.43
CA ASN A 25 -11.12 10.12 8.39
C ASN A 25 -10.85 9.55 7.01
N HIS A 26 -10.88 8.21 6.85
CA HIS A 26 -10.56 7.55 5.60
C HIS A 26 -9.20 7.96 5.06
N ASN A 27 -8.20 8.00 5.96
CA ASN A 27 -6.85 8.42 5.62
C ASN A 27 -5.84 7.28 5.69
N ALA A 28 -6.31 6.05 5.81
CA ALA A 28 -5.49 4.85 5.85
C ALA A 28 -5.99 3.85 4.83
N VAL A 29 -5.07 3.07 4.28
CA VAL A 29 -5.40 2.04 3.29
C VAL A 29 -4.62 0.77 3.57
N ARG A 30 -5.20 -0.35 3.14
CA ARG A 30 -4.60 -1.67 3.23
C ARG A 30 -4.90 -2.43 1.94
N PHE A 31 -3.90 -3.06 1.40
CA PHE A 31 -4.11 -3.96 0.25
C PHE A 31 -3.09 -5.09 0.30
N SER A 32 -3.41 -6.19 -0.37
CA SER A 32 -2.53 -7.35 -0.49
C SER A 32 -2.14 -7.56 -1.93
N LYS A 33 -0.89 -7.90 -2.15
CA LYS A 33 -0.38 -8.22 -3.49
C LYS A 33 0.72 -9.25 -3.35
N ASN A 34 0.61 -10.34 -4.10
CA ASN A 34 1.61 -11.41 -4.12
C ASN A 34 1.95 -11.96 -2.73
N GLY A 35 0.93 -12.07 -1.86
CA GLY A 35 1.11 -12.61 -0.53
C GLY A 35 1.67 -11.65 0.50
N ILE A 36 1.88 -10.39 0.12
CA ILE A 36 2.39 -9.36 1.02
C ILE A 36 1.27 -8.35 1.27
N VAL A 37 1.11 -7.96 2.54
CA VAL A 37 0.13 -6.94 2.92
C VAL A 37 0.84 -5.59 2.98
N TYR A 38 0.24 -4.59 2.36
CA TYR A 38 0.74 -3.22 2.37
C TYR A 38 -0.24 -2.36 3.16
N VAL A 39 0.27 -1.60 4.11
CA VAL A 39 -0.55 -0.75 4.97
C VAL A 39 0.02 0.65 5.02
N LYS A 40 -0.82 1.65 4.81
CA LYS A 40 -0.48 3.04 5.06
C LYS A 40 -1.47 3.56 6.10
N THR A 41 -0.97 3.93 7.26
CA THR A 41 -1.82 4.22 8.42
C THR A 41 -2.27 5.67 8.51
N TYR A 42 -1.69 6.55 7.71
CA TYR A 42 -2.08 7.96 7.67
C TYR A 42 -1.63 8.57 6.35
N GLY A 43 -2.24 9.69 6.00
CA GLY A 43 -1.82 10.44 4.82
C GLY A 43 -2.13 9.77 3.49
N ALA A 44 -3.13 8.89 3.45
CA ALA A 44 -3.46 8.16 2.22
C ALA A 44 -4.54 8.86 1.37
N GLU A 45 -4.90 10.10 1.70
CA GLU A 45 -5.97 10.80 1.02
C GLU A 45 -5.71 10.95 -0.47
N GLU A 46 -4.48 11.27 -0.85
CA GLU A 46 -4.13 11.42 -2.25
C GLU A 46 -4.24 10.10 -3.02
N LEU A 47 -3.81 9.01 -2.41
CA LEU A 47 -3.93 7.69 -3.01
C LEU A 47 -5.40 7.31 -3.19
N ILE A 48 -6.22 7.55 -2.17
CA ILE A 48 -7.64 7.27 -2.23
C ILE A 48 -8.32 8.09 -3.33
N ASP A 49 -7.96 9.37 -3.42
CA ASP A 49 -8.51 10.25 -4.45
C ASP A 49 -8.19 9.74 -5.85
N LYS A 50 -6.95 9.30 -6.08
CA LYS A 50 -6.57 8.75 -7.37
C LYS A 50 -7.27 7.43 -7.68
N LEU A 51 -7.45 6.59 -6.67
CA LEU A 51 -8.20 5.33 -6.85
C LEU A 51 -9.65 5.59 -7.24
N ASN A 52 -10.23 6.68 -6.77
CA ASN A 52 -11.59 7.06 -7.12
C ASN A 52 -11.69 7.62 -8.54
N ARG A 53 -10.59 8.15 -9.08
CA ARG A 53 -10.57 8.72 -10.43
C ARG A 53 -10.20 7.73 -11.52
N TYR A 54 -9.37 6.75 -11.17
CA TYR A 54 -8.80 5.82 -12.15
C TYR A 54 -9.11 4.40 -11.74
N PRO A 55 -9.51 3.54 -12.69
CA PRO A 55 -9.86 2.16 -12.35
C PRO A 55 -8.66 1.31 -11.95
N GLU A 56 -7.47 1.67 -12.40
CA GLU A 56 -6.28 0.89 -12.14
C GLU A 56 -5.08 1.82 -12.01
N LEU A 57 -4.26 1.57 -11.00
CA LEU A 57 -3.08 2.39 -10.73
C LEU A 57 -1.85 1.51 -10.59
N ASP A 58 -0.72 2.04 -11.07
CA ASP A 58 0.58 1.49 -10.73
C ASP A 58 1.10 2.26 -9.52
N ILE A 59 1.62 1.55 -8.56
CA ILE A 59 2.09 2.16 -7.32
C ILE A 59 3.52 1.72 -7.04
N GLU A 60 4.31 2.67 -6.54
CA GLU A 60 5.64 2.43 -6.02
C GLU A 60 5.64 2.81 -4.56
N VAL A 61 6.19 1.95 -3.71
CA VAL A 61 6.20 2.21 -2.28
C VAL A 61 7.60 2.09 -1.70
N VAL A 62 7.85 2.93 -0.70
CA VAL A 62 9.00 2.79 0.18
C VAL A 62 8.43 2.52 1.55
N GLY A 63 8.84 1.45 2.17
CA GLY A 63 8.27 1.06 3.43
C GLY A 63 9.17 0.22 4.29
N GLU A 64 8.70 -0.02 5.51
CA GLU A 64 9.38 -0.81 6.51
C GLU A 64 8.77 -2.20 6.57
N PRO A 65 9.56 -3.26 6.31
CA PRO A 65 9.03 -4.62 6.37
C PRO A 65 8.88 -5.07 7.80
N ASN A 66 7.80 -5.81 8.06
CA ASN A 66 7.65 -6.51 9.34
C ASN A 66 6.80 -7.74 9.14
N LEU A 67 6.59 -8.48 10.22
CA LEU A 67 5.73 -9.66 10.23
C LEU A 67 4.52 -9.37 11.08
N ASN A 68 3.34 -9.65 10.54
CA ASN A 68 2.10 -9.52 11.25
C ASN A 68 1.63 -10.91 11.69
N GLU A 69 1.52 -11.12 13.01
CA GLU A 69 1.05 -12.39 13.55
C GLU A 69 -0.41 -12.28 13.96
N TRP A 70 -1.19 -13.23 13.51
CA TRP A 70 -2.60 -13.28 13.83
C TRP A 70 -3.06 -14.75 13.90
N CYS A 71 -3.57 -15.14 15.06
CA CYS A 71 -4.11 -16.48 15.28
C CYS A 71 -3.14 -17.59 14.86
N GLY A 72 -1.86 -17.42 15.18
CA GLY A 72 -0.84 -18.41 14.86
C GLY A 72 -0.32 -18.36 13.42
N THR A 73 -0.83 -17.41 12.63
CA THR A 73 -0.40 -17.22 11.25
C THR A 73 0.49 -15.99 11.16
N THR A 74 1.61 -16.11 10.47
CA THR A 74 2.54 -14.99 10.25
C THR A 74 2.46 -14.56 8.80
N THR A 75 2.17 -13.30 8.57
CA THR A 75 2.06 -12.73 7.22
C THR A 75 3.07 -11.61 7.05
N PRO A 76 3.84 -11.61 5.96
CA PRO A 76 4.73 -10.47 5.68
C PRO A 76 3.91 -9.22 5.40
N GLN A 77 4.36 -8.10 5.95
CA GLN A 77 3.67 -6.83 5.85
C GLN A 77 4.68 -5.72 5.60
N ILE A 78 4.28 -4.74 4.82
CA ILE A 78 5.09 -3.54 4.58
C ILE A 78 4.29 -2.33 5.07
N LEU A 79 4.89 -1.58 5.99
CA LEU A 79 4.32 -0.32 6.45
C LEU A 79 4.81 0.77 5.51
N ILE A 80 3.91 1.30 4.70
CA ILE A 80 4.25 2.28 3.68
C ILE A 80 4.62 3.61 4.32
N LYS A 81 5.80 4.10 4.03
CA LYS A 81 6.26 5.43 4.45
C LYS A 81 6.00 6.47 3.37
N GLU A 82 6.29 6.12 2.12
CA GLU A 82 6.02 6.97 0.97
C GLU A 82 5.49 6.12 -0.18
N ALA A 83 4.63 6.70 -0.99
CA ALA A 83 4.10 6.03 -2.16
C ALA A 83 3.94 7.01 -3.31
N GLU A 84 4.27 6.58 -4.51
CA GLU A 84 3.98 7.30 -5.73
C GLU A 84 2.97 6.49 -6.54
N VAL A 85 2.04 7.18 -7.16
CA VAL A 85 0.91 6.55 -7.83
C VAL A 85 0.79 7.10 -9.24
N HIS A 86 0.63 6.20 -10.21
CA HIS A 86 0.51 6.54 -11.61
C HIS A 86 -0.71 5.82 -12.20
N ASP A 87 -1.36 6.47 -13.16
CA ASP A 87 -2.45 5.80 -13.88
C ASP A 87 -1.84 4.74 -14.79
N ALA A 88 -2.18 3.47 -14.53
CA ALA A 88 -1.63 2.34 -15.28
C ALA A 88 -1.94 2.42 -16.77
N ARG A 89 -3.06 3.06 -17.14
CA ARG A 89 -3.45 3.17 -18.53
C ARG A 89 -2.63 4.19 -19.32
N LEU A 90 -1.90 5.05 -18.61
CA LEU A 90 -1.03 6.05 -19.23
C LEU A 90 0.42 5.58 -19.33
N SER A 91 0.71 4.39 -18.88
CA SER A 91 2.06 3.82 -18.92
C SER A 91 2.27 3.16 -20.28
N PHE A 92 3.07 3.77 -21.10
CA PHE A 92 3.39 3.26 -22.42
C PHE A 92 4.85 2.89 -22.51
#